data_09b7953e0da701cb467d049ea6ecbd73
#
_entry.id   09b7953e0da701cb467d049ea6ecbd73
#
_cell.length_a   1.000
_cell.length_b   1.000
_cell.length_c   1.000
_cell.angle_alpha   90.00
_cell.angle_beta   90.00
_cell.angle_gamma   90.00
#
_symmetry.space_group_name_H-M   'P 1'
#
loop_
_entity.id
_entity.type
_entity.pdbx_description
1 polymer ?
#
loop_
_entity_poly.entity_id
_entity_poly.type
_entity_poly.pdbx_seq_one_letter_code
_entity_poly.pdbx_strand_id
1 'polypeptide(L)'
;LNQQAAEQATAIKLNEDYCASCSLCASLCPFEAIKRDPETRKMVLEIEKCQVCGICYSTCPAKAIDIFYYDLISLTRYLENARREYSSDTLVVMCKGSSPDFDTAGNLFEVSKFIPLSVPCVGRLSEDIFLKAITSLGIKKIYVLACDENYCRFEKGSALNGRRVTALNLLLERLGFGEDVIVLKRNSAKVKADRDKCIRCGNCVFYCPYEAPKLYGTDPASFDLELCQGCGICVAICPALALELEGWEKAHISALISELCLQMQQPKILVFRCQWSTFPLLDGDLEPNVRFIDLPCAGRVDTSHVLEAFALGVGGVMVVACPAEECKLKEGSKEAYWRTLGLKEKLHQIGLGERLNFYSTTPRYPQSFTQELRQFKKRLETIAEGG
;
A
#
# COMPACT_ATOMS: atom_id res chain seq x y z
N LEU A 1 -23.18 -17.23 -9.92
CA LEU A 1 -21.75 -17.11 -9.55
C LEU A 1 -21.00 -18.22 -10.29
N ASN A 2 -20.22 -17.81 -11.31
CA ASN A 2 -19.71 -18.66 -12.37
C ASN A 2 -18.60 -19.62 -11.93
N GLN A 3 -18.65 -20.84 -12.44
CA GLN A 3 -17.61 -21.88 -12.38
C GLN A 3 -16.22 -21.44 -12.91
N GLN A 4 -16.08 -20.27 -13.50
CA GLN A 4 -14.80 -19.68 -13.92
C GLN A 4 -13.97 -19.06 -12.79
N ALA A 5 -14.51 -18.91 -11.59
CA ALA A 5 -13.76 -18.42 -10.42
C ALA A 5 -12.85 -19.49 -9.78
N ALA A 6 -12.96 -20.74 -10.18
CA ALA A 6 -12.27 -21.86 -9.55
C ALA A 6 -10.80 -22.05 -9.96
N GLU A 7 -10.28 -21.31 -10.96
CA GLU A 7 -8.91 -21.46 -11.48
C GLU A 7 -8.00 -20.26 -11.30
N GLN A 8 -8.42 -19.19 -10.63
CA GLN A 8 -7.52 -18.07 -10.36
C GLN A 8 -6.53 -18.45 -9.26
N ALA A 9 -5.23 -18.43 -9.59
CA ALA A 9 -4.18 -18.63 -8.61
C ALA A 9 -4.30 -17.60 -7.49
N THR A 10 -4.45 -18.05 -6.25
CA THR A 10 -4.57 -17.18 -5.07
C THR A 10 -3.19 -16.79 -4.55
N ALA A 11 -3.08 -15.58 -3.98
CA ALA A 11 -1.83 -15.05 -3.45
C ALA A 11 -1.34 -15.75 -2.17
N ILE A 12 -2.14 -16.61 -1.56
CA ILE A 12 -1.79 -17.37 -0.35
C ILE A 12 -2.39 -18.76 -0.43
N LYS A 13 -1.63 -19.75 0.01
CA LYS A 13 -2.04 -21.15 0.05
C LYS A 13 -1.58 -21.79 1.36
N LEU A 14 -2.37 -22.71 1.88
CA LEU A 14 -2.01 -23.58 2.98
C LEU A 14 -1.63 -24.95 2.42
N ASN A 15 -0.41 -25.39 2.71
CA ASN A 15 0.05 -26.74 2.41
C ASN A 15 -0.31 -27.64 3.59
N GLU A 16 -1.29 -28.53 3.38
CA GLU A 16 -1.79 -29.41 4.43
C GLU A 16 -0.77 -30.47 4.86
N ASP A 17 0.12 -30.87 3.95
CA ASP A 17 1.12 -31.93 4.22
C ASP A 17 2.19 -31.45 5.23
N TYR A 18 2.51 -30.17 5.21
CA TYR A 18 3.45 -29.55 6.15
C TYR A 18 2.78 -28.97 7.40
N CYS A 19 1.46 -28.86 7.40
CA CYS A 19 0.73 -28.20 8.47
C CYS A 19 0.66 -29.05 9.75
N ALA A 20 1.32 -28.59 10.81
CA ALA A 20 1.28 -29.21 12.14
C ALA A 20 0.00 -28.92 12.94
N SER A 21 -0.97 -28.22 12.40
CA SER A 21 -2.24 -27.81 13.05
C SER A 21 -2.07 -27.14 14.42
N CYS A 22 -0.97 -26.41 14.63
CA CYS A 22 -0.62 -25.74 15.90
C CYS A 22 -1.45 -24.49 16.22
N SER A 23 -2.27 -24.02 15.29
CA SER A 23 -3.18 -22.86 15.40
C SER A 23 -2.53 -21.49 15.63
N LEU A 24 -1.20 -21.34 15.58
CA LEU A 24 -0.52 -20.03 15.72
C LEU A 24 -0.96 -19.04 14.67
N CYS A 25 -1.11 -19.48 13.42
CA CYS A 25 -1.60 -18.63 12.32
C CYS A 25 -3.03 -18.14 12.56
N ALA A 26 -3.91 -18.95 13.13
CA ALA A 26 -5.28 -18.58 13.47
C ALA A 26 -5.32 -17.54 14.60
N SER A 27 -4.55 -17.74 15.68
CA SER A 27 -4.51 -16.83 16.84
C SER A 27 -4.00 -15.43 16.48
N LEU A 28 -3.18 -15.34 15.44
CA LEU A 28 -2.59 -14.07 14.97
C LEU A 28 -3.33 -13.44 13.79
N CYS A 29 -4.22 -14.17 13.10
CA CYS A 29 -4.97 -13.60 11.98
C CYS A 29 -6.00 -12.59 12.49
N PRO A 30 -5.88 -11.29 12.17
CA PRO A 30 -6.84 -10.30 12.62
C PRO A 30 -8.16 -10.34 11.83
N PHE A 31 -8.19 -11.07 10.70
CA PHE A 31 -9.33 -11.17 9.79
C PHE A 31 -10.06 -12.50 9.88
N GLU A 32 -9.67 -13.35 10.82
CA GLU A 32 -10.25 -14.70 10.99
C GLU A 32 -10.28 -15.53 9.67
N ALA A 33 -9.35 -15.18 8.75
CA ALA A 33 -9.25 -15.85 7.45
C ALA A 33 -8.66 -17.26 7.53
N ILE A 34 -7.97 -17.60 8.63
CA ILE A 34 -7.45 -18.93 8.87
C ILE A 34 -7.93 -19.41 10.23
N LYS A 35 -8.54 -20.57 10.26
CA LYS A 35 -9.14 -21.13 11.45
C LYS A 35 -8.93 -22.65 11.52
N ARG A 36 -9.11 -23.21 12.70
CA ARG A 36 -9.11 -24.66 12.89
C ARG A 36 -10.52 -25.20 12.68
N ASP A 37 -10.66 -26.15 11.78
CA ASP A 37 -11.90 -26.87 11.58
C ASP A 37 -12.21 -27.71 12.82
N PRO A 38 -13.41 -27.62 13.40
CA PRO A 38 -13.75 -28.32 14.66
C PRO A 38 -13.86 -29.83 14.51
N GLU A 39 -14.23 -30.33 13.32
CA GLU A 39 -14.44 -31.76 13.05
C GLU A 39 -13.12 -32.43 12.65
N THR A 40 -12.46 -31.91 11.63
CA THR A 40 -11.22 -32.51 11.11
C THR A 40 -9.98 -32.12 11.91
N ARG A 41 -10.09 -31.11 12.76
CA ARG A 41 -8.99 -30.47 13.51
C ARG A 41 -7.86 -29.91 12.62
N LYS A 42 -8.02 -29.90 11.31
CA LYS A 42 -7.09 -29.29 10.36
C LYS A 42 -7.25 -27.77 10.32
N MET A 43 -6.21 -27.11 9.85
CA MET A 43 -6.31 -25.67 9.55
C MET A 43 -6.97 -25.46 8.20
N VAL A 44 -7.87 -24.48 8.11
CA VAL A 44 -8.61 -24.12 6.88
C VAL A 44 -8.39 -22.64 6.61
N LEU A 45 -8.14 -22.31 5.35
CA LEU A 45 -8.00 -20.93 4.86
C LEU A 45 -9.26 -20.50 4.11
N GLU A 46 -9.97 -19.50 4.64
CA GLU A 46 -11.08 -18.80 3.98
C GLU A 46 -10.50 -17.62 3.17
N ILE A 47 -10.21 -17.88 1.90
CA ILE A 47 -9.50 -16.91 1.05
C ILE A 47 -10.22 -15.57 0.94
N GLU A 48 -11.55 -15.55 0.91
CA GLU A 48 -12.34 -14.33 0.77
C GLU A 48 -12.19 -13.37 1.96
N LYS A 49 -11.83 -13.86 3.13
CA LYS A 49 -11.51 -13.04 4.30
C LYS A 49 -10.05 -12.59 4.34
N CYS A 50 -9.19 -13.24 3.55
CA CYS A 50 -7.76 -12.99 3.61
C CYS A 50 -7.40 -11.63 3.03
N GLN A 51 -6.62 -10.85 3.78
CA GLN A 51 -6.11 -9.55 3.36
C GLN A 51 -4.64 -9.59 2.89
N VAL A 52 -4.09 -10.78 2.70
CA VAL A 52 -2.71 -11.02 2.22
C VAL A 52 -1.66 -10.24 3.02
N CYS A 53 -1.90 -10.01 4.31
CA CYS A 53 -0.98 -9.29 5.19
C CYS A 53 0.36 -10.04 5.42
N GLY A 54 0.35 -11.38 5.34
CA GLY A 54 1.52 -12.24 5.50
C GLY A 54 1.92 -12.51 6.95
N ILE A 55 1.13 -12.12 7.95
CA ILE A 55 1.42 -12.39 9.38
C ILE A 55 1.45 -13.90 9.64
N CYS A 56 0.48 -14.65 9.11
CA CYS A 56 0.43 -16.11 9.25
C CYS A 56 1.64 -16.80 8.58
N TYR A 57 2.07 -16.31 7.41
CA TYR A 57 3.26 -16.78 6.70
C TYR A 57 4.51 -16.63 7.57
N SER A 58 4.75 -15.42 8.09
CA SER A 58 5.94 -15.11 8.88
C SER A 58 5.98 -15.81 10.24
N THR A 59 4.83 -16.30 10.74
CA THR A 59 4.70 -16.91 12.07
C THR A 59 4.65 -18.42 12.01
N CYS A 60 4.43 -19.03 10.84
CA CYS A 60 4.29 -20.47 10.71
C CYS A 60 5.62 -21.20 10.97
N PRO A 61 5.77 -21.96 12.06
CA PRO A 61 7.03 -22.67 12.35
C PRO A 61 7.29 -23.83 11.39
N ALA A 62 6.23 -24.43 10.84
CA ALA A 62 6.31 -25.52 9.88
C ALA A 62 6.46 -25.04 8.42
N LYS A 63 6.47 -23.72 8.19
CA LYS A 63 6.52 -23.12 6.83
C LYS A 63 5.45 -23.70 5.89
N ALA A 64 4.28 -24.03 6.42
CA ALA A 64 3.16 -24.62 5.70
C ALA A 64 2.27 -23.60 4.96
N ILE A 65 2.64 -22.33 4.96
CA ILE A 65 1.89 -21.26 4.28
C ILE A 65 2.76 -20.69 3.18
N ASP A 66 2.31 -20.81 1.95
CA ASP A 66 2.94 -20.19 0.80
C ASP A 66 2.29 -18.83 0.52
N ILE A 67 3.07 -17.85 0.14
CA ILE A 67 2.61 -16.51 -0.19
C ILE A 67 3.27 -16.02 -1.48
N PHE A 68 2.47 -15.44 -2.38
CA PHE A 68 2.93 -15.01 -3.70
C PHE A 68 3.79 -13.73 -3.65
N TYR A 69 3.47 -12.81 -2.74
CA TYR A 69 4.19 -11.54 -2.64
C TYR A 69 5.15 -11.52 -1.46
N TYR A 70 6.37 -11.03 -1.70
CA TYR A 70 7.35 -10.78 -0.63
C TYR A 70 7.61 -12.02 0.24
N ASP A 71 7.68 -13.20 -0.38
CA ASP A 71 8.17 -14.41 0.26
C ASP A 71 9.68 -14.32 0.56
N LEU A 72 10.19 -15.26 1.38
CA LEU A 72 11.58 -15.24 1.80
C LEU A 72 12.57 -15.33 0.62
N ILE A 73 12.22 -16.07 -0.44
CA ILE A 73 13.09 -16.25 -1.61
C ILE A 73 13.15 -14.95 -2.41
N SER A 74 12.00 -14.36 -2.74
CA SER A 74 11.90 -13.09 -3.46
C SER A 74 12.56 -11.94 -2.70
N LEU A 75 12.35 -11.85 -1.38
CA LEU A 75 13.02 -10.86 -0.53
C LEU A 75 14.54 -11.04 -0.51
N THR A 76 15.01 -12.28 -0.42
CA THR A 76 16.46 -12.56 -0.44
C THR A 76 17.08 -12.15 -1.77
N ARG A 77 16.47 -12.55 -2.90
CA ARG A 77 16.93 -12.19 -4.23
C ARG A 77 16.95 -10.67 -4.43
N TYR A 78 15.90 -10.00 -3.99
CA TYR A 78 15.84 -8.54 -4.01
C TYR A 78 17.03 -7.92 -3.25
N LEU A 79 17.26 -8.35 -2.02
CA LEU A 79 18.36 -7.81 -1.19
C LEU A 79 19.74 -8.10 -1.78
N GLU A 80 19.95 -9.27 -2.38
CA GLU A 80 21.19 -9.63 -3.08
C GLU A 80 21.48 -8.68 -4.26
N ASN A 81 20.48 -8.38 -5.06
CA ASN A 81 20.58 -7.49 -6.21
C ASN A 81 20.73 -6.03 -5.77
N ALA A 82 19.85 -5.58 -4.88
CA ALA A 82 19.84 -4.22 -4.39
C ALA A 82 21.14 -3.84 -3.64
N ARG A 83 21.74 -4.79 -2.91
CA ARG A 83 23.03 -4.52 -2.25
C ARG A 83 24.14 -4.17 -3.25
N ARG A 84 24.16 -4.82 -4.43
CA ARG A 84 25.12 -4.50 -5.49
C ARG A 84 24.83 -3.16 -6.12
N GLU A 85 23.56 -2.88 -6.39
CA GLU A 85 23.09 -1.64 -7.03
C GLU A 85 23.34 -0.42 -6.14
N TYR A 86 22.86 -0.45 -4.90
CA TYR A 86 22.98 0.67 -3.95
C TYR A 86 24.34 0.76 -3.27
N SER A 87 25.19 -0.27 -3.37
CA SER A 87 26.52 -0.32 -2.72
C SER A 87 26.47 0.11 -1.25
N SER A 88 25.50 -0.42 -0.50
CA SER A 88 25.27 -0.10 0.94
C SER A 88 25.16 -1.37 1.77
N ASP A 89 25.56 -1.28 3.03
CA ASP A 89 25.38 -2.30 4.07
C ASP A 89 24.29 -1.91 5.09
N THR A 90 23.53 -0.86 4.77
CA THR A 90 22.38 -0.39 5.53
C THR A 90 21.10 -0.65 4.77
N LEU A 91 20.11 -1.24 5.45
CA LEU A 91 18.78 -1.54 4.91
C LEU A 91 17.74 -0.65 5.60
N VAL A 92 16.90 0.04 4.82
CA VAL A 92 15.70 0.73 5.32
C VAL A 92 14.47 -0.03 4.86
N VAL A 93 13.75 -0.62 5.79
CA VAL A 93 12.48 -1.32 5.55
C VAL A 93 11.34 -0.40 5.93
N MET A 94 10.42 -0.18 5.00
CA MET A 94 9.28 0.70 5.20
C MET A 94 7.95 -0.06 5.05
N CYS A 95 7.06 0.06 6.04
CA CYS A 95 5.67 -0.32 5.89
C CYS A 95 4.95 0.68 4.99
N LYS A 96 4.16 0.24 4.02
CA LYS A 96 3.43 1.13 3.11
C LYS A 96 2.58 2.21 3.81
N GLY A 97 2.10 1.94 5.02
CA GLY A 97 1.30 2.92 5.77
C GLY A 97 2.12 3.90 6.62
N SER A 98 3.45 3.80 6.65
CA SER A 98 4.30 4.56 7.57
C SER A 98 4.91 5.83 6.96
N SER A 99 5.19 5.82 5.66
CA SER A 99 5.79 6.96 4.94
C SER A 99 5.39 6.94 3.47
N PRO A 100 5.37 8.09 2.79
CA PRO A 100 5.11 8.17 1.36
C PRO A 100 6.27 7.64 0.52
N ASP A 101 7.48 7.91 0.93
CA ASP A 101 8.71 7.65 0.18
C ASP A 101 9.89 7.31 1.10
N PHE A 102 10.99 6.91 0.49
CA PHE A 102 12.22 6.56 1.19
C PHE A 102 13.06 7.76 1.60
N ASP A 103 12.91 8.92 0.98
CA ASP A 103 13.61 10.13 1.39
C ASP A 103 13.08 10.59 2.76
N THR A 104 11.76 10.59 2.93
CA THR A 104 11.14 10.84 4.23
C THR A 104 11.58 9.80 5.28
N ALA A 105 11.61 8.51 4.91
CA ALA A 105 12.06 7.46 5.81
C ALA A 105 13.55 7.62 6.17
N GLY A 106 14.40 7.93 5.18
CA GLY A 106 15.83 8.18 5.39
C GLY A 106 16.08 9.36 6.34
N ASN A 107 15.35 10.46 6.15
CA ASN A 107 15.42 11.63 7.02
C ASN A 107 15.02 11.31 8.47
N LEU A 108 13.98 10.50 8.67
CA LEU A 108 13.57 10.06 10.00
C LEU A 108 14.66 9.27 10.74
N PHE A 109 15.49 8.52 10.02
CA PHE A 109 16.61 7.74 10.58
C PHE A 109 17.96 8.43 10.46
N GLU A 110 18.03 9.62 9.84
CA GLU A 110 19.25 10.37 9.57
C GLU A 110 20.27 9.59 8.73
N VAL A 111 19.77 8.87 7.71
CA VAL A 111 20.57 8.08 6.78
C VAL A 111 20.32 8.50 5.33
N SER A 112 21.41 8.69 4.59
CA SER A 112 21.36 9.13 3.18
C SER A 112 21.70 8.05 2.16
N LYS A 113 22.35 6.97 2.59
CA LYS A 113 22.76 5.86 1.73
C LYS A 113 22.30 4.53 2.31
N PHE A 114 21.35 3.88 1.66
CA PHE A 114 20.74 2.63 2.14
C PHE A 114 20.12 1.84 0.99
N ILE A 115 19.82 0.58 1.26
CA ILE A 115 19.01 -0.28 0.40
C ILE A 115 17.54 -0.04 0.78
N PRO A 116 16.65 0.41 -0.13
CA PRO A 116 15.23 0.62 0.17
C PRO A 116 14.46 -0.69 0.06
N LEU A 117 13.54 -0.97 0.98
CA LEU A 117 12.59 -2.09 0.90
C LEU A 117 11.22 -1.67 1.43
N SER A 118 10.25 -1.47 0.53
CA SER A 118 8.86 -1.23 0.91
C SER A 118 8.08 -2.54 0.95
N VAL A 119 7.37 -2.79 2.06
CA VAL A 119 6.52 -3.97 2.24
C VAL A 119 5.10 -3.57 2.63
N PRO A 120 4.07 -4.35 2.24
CA PRO A 120 2.70 -4.04 2.62
C PRO A 120 2.51 -3.95 4.14
N CYS A 121 3.17 -4.82 4.90
CA CYS A 121 3.15 -4.84 6.35
C CYS A 121 4.48 -5.38 6.88
N VAL A 122 5.10 -4.69 7.81
CA VAL A 122 6.34 -5.17 8.47
C VAL A 122 6.10 -6.45 9.30
N GLY A 123 4.88 -6.70 9.72
CA GLY A 123 4.50 -7.94 10.43
C GLY A 123 4.65 -9.22 9.60
N ARG A 124 4.81 -9.11 8.26
CA ARG A 124 5.09 -10.26 7.38
C ARG A 124 6.56 -10.67 7.34
N LEU A 125 7.46 -9.83 7.83
CA LEU A 125 8.88 -10.13 7.87
C LEU A 125 9.16 -11.10 9.01
N SER A 126 9.58 -12.32 8.67
CA SER A 126 10.00 -13.32 9.65
C SER A 126 11.40 -13.00 10.17
N GLU A 127 11.75 -13.62 11.28
CA GLU A 127 13.10 -13.56 11.84
C GLU A 127 14.15 -14.02 10.83
N ASP A 128 13.80 -14.97 9.98
CA ASP A 128 14.70 -15.54 8.95
C ASP A 128 15.25 -14.48 7.99
N ILE A 129 14.39 -13.51 7.55
CA ILE A 129 14.86 -12.49 6.60
C ILE A 129 15.83 -11.51 7.25
N PHE A 130 15.60 -11.13 8.51
CA PHE A 130 16.50 -10.26 9.25
C PHE A 130 17.85 -10.95 9.52
N LEU A 131 17.81 -12.19 10.01
CA LEU A 131 19.01 -12.97 10.25
C LEU A 131 19.79 -13.19 8.96
N LYS A 132 19.13 -13.58 7.87
CA LYS A 132 19.78 -13.78 6.58
C LYS A 132 20.40 -12.51 6.02
N ALA A 133 19.73 -11.36 6.15
CA ALA A 133 20.26 -10.07 5.77
C ALA A 133 21.57 -9.76 6.51
N ILE A 134 21.63 -10.00 7.80
CA ILE A 134 22.81 -9.71 8.65
C ILE A 134 23.90 -10.75 8.42
N THR A 135 23.60 -12.04 8.58
CA THR A 135 24.62 -13.10 8.62
C THR A 135 25.13 -13.51 7.25
N SER A 136 24.26 -13.53 6.22
CA SER A 136 24.60 -14.04 4.89
C SER A 136 24.85 -12.93 3.88
N LEU A 137 24.08 -11.84 3.96
CA LEU A 137 24.17 -10.74 3.00
C LEU A 137 25.06 -9.58 3.50
N GLY A 138 25.53 -9.63 4.74
CA GLY A 138 26.47 -8.66 5.31
C GLY A 138 25.85 -7.26 5.50
N ILE A 139 24.55 -7.19 5.75
CA ILE A 139 23.89 -5.96 6.19
C ILE A 139 24.28 -5.70 7.63
N LYS A 140 24.83 -4.51 7.92
CA LYS A 140 25.30 -4.15 9.26
C LYS A 140 24.25 -3.44 10.09
N LYS A 141 23.33 -2.72 9.45
CA LYS A 141 22.29 -1.94 10.12
C LYS A 141 20.96 -2.08 9.39
N ILE A 142 19.88 -2.28 10.12
CA ILE A 142 18.54 -2.34 9.58
C ILE A 142 17.68 -1.31 10.31
N TYR A 143 17.09 -0.41 9.55
CA TYR A 143 16.09 0.53 10.02
C TYR A 143 14.71 0.06 9.57
N VAL A 144 13.77 -0.03 10.50
CA VAL A 144 12.38 -0.44 10.22
C VAL A 144 11.45 0.71 10.55
N LEU A 145 10.76 1.23 9.54
CA LEU A 145 9.71 2.22 9.72
C LEU A 145 8.35 1.54 9.62
N ALA A 146 7.71 1.37 10.78
CA ALA A 146 6.39 0.75 10.91
C ALA A 146 5.29 1.81 11.01
N CYS A 147 4.03 1.42 10.78
CA CYS A 147 2.89 2.25 11.16
C CYS A 147 2.81 2.36 12.68
N ASP A 148 2.24 3.44 13.20
CA ASP A 148 1.79 3.49 14.59
C ASP A 148 0.82 2.33 14.88
N GLU A 149 0.85 1.76 16.08
CA GLU A 149 0.07 0.55 16.38
C GLU A 149 -1.43 0.76 16.20
N ASN A 150 -1.95 1.91 16.63
CA ASN A 150 -3.35 2.29 16.50
C ASN A 150 -3.80 2.60 15.05
N TYR A 151 -2.82 2.76 14.14
CA TYR A 151 -3.06 3.02 12.71
C TYR A 151 -2.66 1.85 11.80
N CYS A 152 -2.27 0.72 12.39
CA CYS A 152 -1.86 -0.46 11.63
C CYS A 152 -3.03 -1.01 10.82
N ARG A 153 -2.93 -0.97 9.48
CA ARG A 153 -3.99 -1.43 8.54
C ARG A 153 -4.25 -2.93 8.61
N PHE A 154 -3.31 -3.67 9.16
CA PHE A 154 -3.42 -5.09 9.45
C PHE A 154 -3.41 -5.36 10.96
N GLU A 155 -3.87 -4.40 11.75
CA GLU A 155 -4.12 -4.43 13.19
C GLU A 155 -2.92 -4.87 14.05
N LYS A 156 -2.45 -6.10 13.87
CA LYS A 156 -1.40 -6.72 14.71
C LYS A 156 0.03 -6.58 14.17
N GLY A 157 0.19 -6.15 12.90
CA GLY A 157 1.46 -6.24 12.19
C GLY A 157 2.58 -5.39 12.78
N SER A 158 2.29 -4.14 13.18
CA SER A 158 3.27 -3.23 13.78
C SER A 158 3.72 -3.71 15.16
N ALA A 159 2.77 -4.09 16.02
CA ALA A 159 3.06 -4.62 17.37
C ALA A 159 3.86 -5.94 17.32
N LEU A 160 3.50 -6.85 16.40
CA LEU A 160 4.21 -8.11 16.20
C LEU A 160 5.66 -7.88 15.77
N ASN A 161 5.88 -6.98 14.82
CA ASN A 161 7.23 -6.64 14.37
C ASN A 161 8.06 -6.01 15.49
N GLY A 162 7.47 -5.14 16.31
CA GLY A 162 8.15 -4.57 17.47
C GLY A 162 8.71 -5.64 18.42
N ARG A 163 7.89 -6.63 18.78
CA ARG A 163 8.32 -7.76 19.63
C ARG A 163 9.45 -8.57 18.99
N ARG A 164 9.38 -8.82 17.67
CA ARG A 164 10.44 -9.52 16.92
C ARG A 164 11.75 -8.75 16.94
N VAL A 165 11.70 -7.44 16.66
CA VAL A 165 12.90 -6.58 16.67
C VAL A 165 13.57 -6.61 18.04
N THR A 166 12.80 -6.50 19.12
CA THR A 166 13.34 -6.60 20.50
C THR A 166 14.03 -7.94 20.73
N ALA A 167 13.38 -9.05 20.38
CA ALA A 167 13.94 -10.40 20.57
C ALA A 167 15.18 -10.63 19.71
N LEU A 168 15.17 -10.15 18.45
CA LEU A 168 16.30 -10.27 17.54
C LEU A 168 17.51 -9.46 18.00
N ASN A 169 17.33 -8.23 18.49
CA ASN A 169 18.45 -7.44 18.99
C ASN A 169 19.11 -8.11 20.21
N LEU A 170 18.32 -8.67 21.13
CA LEU A 170 18.87 -9.45 22.26
C LEU A 170 19.69 -10.66 21.80
N LEU A 171 19.23 -11.35 20.74
CA LEU A 171 19.95 -12.48 20.16
C LEU A 171 21.24 -12.02 19.47
N LEU A 172 21.17 -10.98 18.64
CA LEU A 172 22.28 -10.45 17.86
C LEU A 172 23.40 -9.89 18.76
N GLU A 173 23.03 -9.20 19.84
CA GLU A 173 23.97 -8.74 20.86
C GLU A 173 24.75 -9.90 21.48
N ARG A 174 24.05 -10.97 21.91
CA ARG A 174 24.69 -12.18 22.46
C ARG A 174 25.57 -12.93 21.46
N LEU A 175 25.27 -12.82 20.17
CA LEU A 175 26.08 -13.40 19.10
C LEU A 175 27.24 -12.50 18.67
N GLY A 176 27.43 -11.32 19.29
CA GLY A 176 28.53 -10.40 19.02
C GLY A 176 28.35 -9.48 17.82
N PHE A 177 27.14 -9.34 17.29
CA PHE A 177 26.86 -8.40 16.19
C PHE A 177 26.72 -6.93 16.64
N GLY A 178 26.65 -6.68 17.95
CA GLY A 178 26.51 -5.35 18.56
C GLY A 178 25.08 -5.06 19.03
N GLU A 179 24.94 -3.89 19.66
CA GLU A 179 23.65 -3.40 20.16
C GLU A 179 22.85 -2.73 19.04
N ASP A 180 21.53 -2.78 19.14
CA ASP A 180 20.58 -2.06 18.26
C ASP A 180 20.86 -2.23 16.75
N VAL A 181 21.24 -3.43 16.32
CA VAL A 181 21.48 -3.74 14.90
C VAL A 181 20.22 -3.47 14.08
N ILE A 182 19.04 -3.68 14.67
CA ILE A 182 17.75 -3.36 14.07
C ILE A 182 17.08 -2.24 14.87
N VAL A 183 16.90 -1.08 14.23
CA VAL A 183 16.25 0.10 14.83
C VAL A 183 14.84 0.24 14.31
N LEU A 184 13.86 0.29 15.22
CA LEU A 184 12.44 0.46 14.87
C LEU A 184 11.97 1.86 15.25
N LYS A 185 11.41 2.58 14.29
CA LYS A 185 10.59 3.77 14.50
C LYS A 185 9.17 3.57 13.99
N ARG A 186 8.22 4.35 14.48
CA ARG A 186 6.83 4.35 14.03
C ARG A 186 6.46 5.71 13.48
N ASN A 187 5.66 5.72 12.43
CA ASN A 187 5.14 6.92 11.80
C ASN A 187 3.82 6.63 11.08
N SER A 188 2.97 7.64 10.98
CA SER A 188 1.73 7.61 10.20
C SER A 188 1.41 9.01 9.71
N ALA A 189 1.07 9.14 8.42
CA ALA A 189 0.72 10.42 7.83
C ALA A 189 -0.52 11.03 8.46
N LYS A 190 -0.51 12.34 8.70
CA LYS A 190 -1.60 13.10 9.27
C LYS A 190 -2.01 14.25 8.34
N VAL A 191 -3.24 14.69 8.50
CA VAL A 191 -3.72 15.88 7.80
C VAL A 191 -3.12 17.14 8.43
N LYS A 192 -2.72 18.09 7.57
CA LYS A 192 -2.35 19.46 7.93
C LYS A 192 -3.41 20.42 7.40
N ALA A 193 -3.81 21.40 8.22
CA ALA A 193 -4.82 22.40 7.85
C ALA A 193 -4.21 23.80 7.85
N ASP A 194 -4.36 24.48 6.71
CA ASP A 194 -4.09 25.92 6.56
C ASP A 194 -5.36 26.66 6.99
N ARG A 195 -5.29 27.27 8.18
CA ARG A 195 -6.45 27.95 8.79
C ARG A 195 -6.88 29.20 8.01
N ASP A 196 -5.93 29.88 7.35
CA ASP A 196 -6.19 31.13 6.63
C ASP A 196 -6.92 30.88 5.30
N LYS A 197 -6.69 29.70 4.69
CA LYS A 197 -7.40 29.28 3.49
C LYS A 197 -8.76 28.64 3.74
N CYS A 198 -9.08 28.27 4.99
CA CYS A 198 -10.28 27.53 5.29
C CYS A 198 -11.55 28.38 5.16
N ILE A 199 -12.39 28.10 4.18
CA ILE A 199 -13.69 28.77 3.95
C ILE A 199 -14.84 28.15 4.74
N ARG A 200 -14.60 27.20 5.61
CA ARG A 200 -15.59 26.57 6.50
C ARG A 200 -16.78 25.91 5.79
N CYS A 201 -16.56 25.33 4.61
CA CYS A 201 -17.60 24.69 3.81
C CYS A 201 -18.19 23.40 4.44
N GLY A 202 -17.54 22.82 5.45
CA GLY A 202 -18.01 21.62 6.15
C GLY A 202 -17.73 20.29 5.46
N ASN A 203 -17.22 20.27 4.21
CA ASN A 203 -17.00 19.03 3.47
C ASN A 203 -16.11 18.04 4.23
N CYS A 204 -15.01 18.50 4.84
CA CYS A 204 -14.10 17.65 5.59
C CYS A 204 -14.80 16.94 6.77
N VAL A 205 -15.77 17.61 7.43
CA VAL A 205 -16.56 17.02 8.53
C VAL A 205 -17.54 15.99 7.97
N PHE A 206 -18.23 16.32 6.89
CA PHE A 206 -19.24 15.44 6.28
C PHE A 206 -18.66 14.14 5.75
N TYR A 207 -17.51 14.21 5.07
CA TYR A 207 -16.91 13.04 4.41
C TYR A 207 -15.92 12.25 5.29
N CYS A 208 -15.63 12.69 6.52
CA CYS A 208 -14.66 11.97 7.36
C CYS A 208 -15.33 10.81 8.11
N PRO A 209 -15.00 9.54 7.79
CA PRO A 209 -15.59 8.38 8.47
C PRO A 209 -15.03 8.14 9.87
N TYR A 210 -14.10 9.00 10.34
CA TYR A 210 -13.43 8.92 11.63
C TYR A 210 -13.77 10.09 12.55
N GLU A 211 -14.59 11.02 12.09
CA GLU A 211 -14.99 12.21 12.86
C GLU A 211 -13.81 13.06 13.37
N ALA A 212 -12.66 12.97 12.69
CA ALA A 212 -11.46 13.72 13.06
C ALA A 212 -11.59 15.24 12.89
N PRO A 213 -12.20 15.77 11.79
CA PRO A 213 -12.40 17.22 11.66
C PRO A 213 -13.61 17.71 12.46
N LYS A 214 -13.45 18.89 13.05
CA LYS A 214 -14.50 19.59 13.80
C LYS A 214 -14.62 21.04 13.32
N LEU A 215 -15.83 21.57 13.35
CA LEU A 215 -16.15 22.98 13.11
C LEU A 215 -16.85 23.55 14.33
N TYR A 216 -16.28 24.58 14.93
CA TYR A 216 -16.85 25.27 16.08
C TYR A 216 -17.08 26.76 15.78
N GLY A 217 -18.22 27.28 16.12
CA GLY A 217 -18.56 28.71 15.99
C GLY A 217 -18.13 29.29 14.65
N THR A 218 -17.26 30.30 14.65
CA THR A 218 -16.68 30.96 13.47
C THR A 218 -15.27 30.48 13.11
N ASP A 219 -14.72 29.53 13.85
CA ASP A 219 -13.33 29.07 13.66
C ASP A 219 -13.16 28.19 12.40
N PRO A 220 -12.00 28.21 11.76
CA PRO A 220 -11.61 27.24 10.74
C PRO A 220 -11.68 25.80 11.26
N ALA A 221 -11.80 24.83 10.34
CA ALA A 221 -11.81 23.42 10.70
C ALA A 221 -10.55 23.05 11.51
N SER A 222 -10.76 22.41 12.66
CA SER A 222 -9.72 21.80 13.48
C SER A 222 -9.75 20.28 13.32
N PHE A 223 -8.62 19.60 13.58
CA PHE A 223 -8.51 18.15 13.40
C PHE A 223 -7.99 17.49 14.68
N ASP A 224 -8.70 16.48 15.14
CA ASP A 224 -8.18 15.54 16.10
C ASP A 224 -7.24 14.56 15.39
N LEU A 225 -5.93 14.74 15.60
CA LEU A 225 -4.91 13.93 14.93
C LEU A 225 -4.83 12.49 15.45
N GLU A 226 -5.38 12.21 16.63
CA GLU A 226 -5.48 10.85 17.14
C GLU A 226 -6.57 10.05 16.42
N LEU A 227 -7.64 10.71 16.00
CA LEU A 227 -8.69 10.09 15.18
C LEU A 227 -8.34 10.05 13.70
N CYS A 228 -7.46 10.93 13.24
CA CYS A 228 -7.08 11.00 11.83
C CYS A 228 -6.34 9.75 11.37
N GLN A 229 -6.90 9.04 10.40
CA GLN A 229 -6.32 7.81 9.83
C GLN A 229 -5.52 8.05 8.55
N GLY A 230 -5.25 9.29 8.15
CA GLY A 230 -4.41 9.59 6.98
C GLY A 230 -4.98 9.09 5.64
N CYS A 231 -6.31 9.01 5.49
CA CYS A 231 -6.92 8.55 4.24
C CYS A 231 -6.86 9.57 3.10
N GLY A 232 -6.81 10.86 3.42
CA GLY A 232 -6.74 11.96 2.46
C GLY A 232 -8.06 12.29 1.74
N ILE A 233 -9.20 11.69 2.10
CA ILE A 233 -10.52 12.01 1.52
C ILE A 233 -10.81 13.51 1.67
N CYS A 234 -10.64 14.06 2.89
CA CYS A 234 -10.89 15.46 3.18
C CYS A 234 -10.00 16.41 2.36
N VAL A 235 -8.77 15.99 2.02
CA VAL A 235 -7.85 16.76 1.17
C VAL A 235 -8.36 16.82 -0.26
N ALA A 236 -8.78 15.67 -0.81
CA ALA A 236 -9.23 15.57 -2.20
C ALA A 236 -10.55 16.32 -2.48
N ILE A 237 -11.35 16.59 -1.44
CA ILE A 237 -12.65 17.27 -1.57
C ILE A 237 -12.63 18.72 -1.06
N CYS A 238 -11.48 19.22 -0.60
CA CYS A 238 -11.39 20.57 -0.07
C CYS A 238 -11.38 21.62 -1.21
N PRO A 239 -12.47 22.41 -1.39
CA PRO A 239 -12.54 23.35 -2.52
C PRO A 239 -11.59 24.54 -2.36
N ALA A 240 -11.20 24.84 -1.11
CA ALA A 240 -10.31 25.95 -0.78
C ALA A 240 -8.82 25.53 -0.77
N LEU A 241 -8.51 24.25 -1.04
CA LEU A 241 -7.14 23.70 -0.96
C LEU A 241 -6.47 24.00 0.39
N ALA A 242 -7.26 24.06 1.46
CA ALA A 242 -6.82 24.37 2.81
C ALA A 242 -6.29 23.14 3.57
N LEU A 243 -6.32 21.97 2.96
CA LEU A 243 -5.92 20.71 3.60
C LEU A 243 -4.85 20.01 2.77
N GLU A 244 -3.83 19.52 3.47
CA GLU A 244 -2.80 18.68 2.90
C GLU A 244 -2.65 17.39 3.71
N LEU A 245 -2.22 16.32 3.05
CA LEU A 245 -1.85 15.08 3.72
C LEU A 245 -0.34 14.98 3.72
N GLU A 246 0.23 14.80 4.91
CA GLU A 246 1.68 14.71 5.10
C GLU A 246 2.31 13.64 4.20
N GLY A 247 3.27 14.06 3.37
CA GLY A 247 3.96 13.24 2.39
C GLY A 247 3.17 12.92 1.11
N TRP A 248 1.87 13.27 1.04
CA TRP A 248 1.04 13.20 -0.16
C TRP A 248 0.37 14.55 -0.41
N GLU A 249 1.14 15.62 -0.25
CA GLU A 249 0.74 16.97 -0.58
C GLU A 249 0.37 17.06 -2.06
N LYS A 250 -0.54 17.97 -2.39
CA LYS A 250 -1.00 18.14 -3.77
C LYS A 250 0.15 18.46 -4.72
N ALA A 251 1.04 19.38 -4.33
CA ALA A 251 2.20 19.77 -5.13
C ALA A 251 3.17 18.59 -5.35
N HIS A 252 3.36 17.73 -4.34
CA HIS A 252 4.20 16.52 -4.48
C HIS A 252 3.61 15.54 -5.50
N ILE A 253 2.30 15.27 -5.44
CA ILE A 253 1.64 14.38 -6.41
C ILE A 253 1.70 14.98 -7.82
N SER A 254 1.49 16.30 -7.98
CA SER A 254 1.64 16.98 -9.27
C SER A 254 3.06 16.89 -9.83
N ALA A 255 4.08 17.02 -9.00
CA ALA A 255 5.47 16.83 -9.42
C ALA A 255 5.72 15.38 -9.90
N LEU A 256 5.22 14.37 -9.16
CA LEU A 256 5.30 12.96 -9.57
C LEU A 256 4.59 12.70 -10.91
N ILE A 257 3.40 13.28 -11.13
CA ILE A 257 2.68 13.16 -12.41
C ILE A 257 3.55 13.71 -13.54
N SER A 258 4.11 14.92 -13.37
CA SER A 258 4.95 15.56 -14.38
C SER A 258 6.20 14.75 -14.69
N GLU A 259 6.92 14.29 -13.68
CA GLU A 259 8.14 13.50 -13.83
C GLU A 259 7.86 12.17 -14.55
N LEU A 260 6.86 11.42 -14.08
CA LEU A 260 6.51 10.12 -14.65
C LEU A 260 6.03 10.26 -16.11
N CYS A 261 5.25 11.31 -16.42
CA CYS A 261 4.79 11.55 -17.79
C CYS A 261 5.93 11.83 -18.79
N LEU A 262 7.04 12.41 -18.35
CA LEU A 262 8.22 12.61 -19.20
C LEU A 262 8.93 11.29 -19.55
N GLN A 263 8.88 10.32 -18.67
CA GLN A 263 9.58 9.03 -18.79
C GLN A 263 8.78 7.95 -19.55
N MET A 264 7.50 8.22 -19.88
CA MET A 264 6.60 7.22 -20.47
C MET A 264 6.61 7.24 -22.00
N GLN A 265 6.51 6.05 -22.59
CA GLN A 265 6.25 5.86 -24.01
C GLN A 265 4.75 5.92 -24.32
N GLN A 266 4.38 6.23 -25.57
CA GLN A 266 2.98 6.20 -26.00
C GLN A 266 2.48 4.76 -26.24
N PRO A 267 1.20 4.48 -25.99
CA PRO A 267 0.21 5.31 -25.29
C PRO A 267 0.49 5.37 -23.77
N LYS A 268 0.64 6.57 -23.22
CA LYS A 268 0.92 6.76 -21.78
C LYS A 268 -0.30 6.37 -20.93
N ILE A 269 -0.11 5.52 -19.95
CA ILE A 269 -1.15 5.10 -19.00
C ILE A 269 -0.67 5.41 -17.58
N LEU A 270 -1.38 6.31 -16.89
CA LEU A 270 -1.11 6.63 -15.50
C LEU A 270 -2.13 5.94 -14.58
N VAL A 271 -1.64 5.21 -13.59
CA VAL A 271 -2.46 4.47 -12.63
C VAL A 271 -2.31 5.07 -11.24
N PHE A 272 -3.36 5.72 -10.74
CA PHE A 272 -3.48 6.08 -9.33
C PHE A 272 -3.96 4.86 -8.56
N ARG A 273 -3.15 4.34 -7.66
CA ARG A 273 -3.41 3.07 -7.00
C ARG A 273 -3.48 3.22 -5.49
N CYS A 274 -4.57 2.72 -4.89
CA CYS A 274 -4.58 2.47 -3.46
C CYS A 274 -3.50 1.44 -3.13
N GLN A 275 -2.57 1.79 -2.25
CA GLN A 275 -1.44 0.92 -1.88
C GLN A 275 -1.85 -0.44 -1.26
N TRP A 276 -3.14 -0.64 -0.98
CA TRP A 276 -3.71 -1.86 -0.41
C TRP A 276 -4.51 -2.68 -1.42
N SER A 277 -4.80 -2.13 -2.60
CA SER A 277 -5.61 -2.80 -3.62
C SER A 277 -4.85 -3.85 -4.40
N THR A 278 -3.57 -3.60 -4.66
CA THR A 278 -2.65 -4.55 -5.28
C THR A 278 -1.27 -4.46 -4.62
N PHE A 279 -0.48 -5.51 -4.71
CA PHE A 279 0.91 -5.46 -4.28
C PHE A 279 1.83 -5.62 -5.49
N PRO A 280 2.84 -4.76 -5.67
CA PRO A 280 3.83 -4.92 -6.72
C PRO A 280 4.68 -6.17 -6.47
N LEU A 281 5.13 -6.80 -7.52
CA LEU A 281 6.20 -7.79 -7.46
C LEU A 281 7.53 -7.07 -7.26
N LEU A 282 8.45 -7.69 -6.52
CA LEU A 282 9.79 -7.14 -6.31
C LEU A 282 10.63 -7.17 -7.60
N ASP A 283 10.36 -8.13 -8.47
CA ASP A 283 11.05 -8.34 -9.76
C ASP A 283 10.10 -8.07 -10.95
N GLY A 284 9.07 -7.26 -10.77
CA GLY A 284 8.03 -7.05 -11.79
C GLY A 284 8.52 -6.21 -12.96
N ASP A 285 8.31 -6.70 -14.18
CA ASP A 285 8.50 -5.92 -15.40
C ASP A 285 7.48 -4.80 -15.46
N LEU A 286 7.94 -3.56 -15.34
CA LEU A 286 7.12 -2.38 -15.60
C LEU A 286 7.02 -2.20 -17.12
N GLU A 287 5.81 -2.26 -17.66
CA GLU A 287 5.59 -1.88 -19.05
C GLU A 287 6.05 -0.42 -19.27
N PRO A 288 6.81 -0.12 -20.33
CA PRO A 288 7.43 1.19 -20.51
C PRO A 288 6.41 2.33 -20.65
N ASN A 289 5.18 2.00 -20.97
CA ASN A 289 4.08 2.95 -21.15
C ASN A 289 3.11 3.04 -19.95
N VAL A 290 3.38 2.33 -18.84
CA VAL A 290 2.54 2.34 -17.63
C VAL A 290 3.35 2.85 -16.45
N ARG A 291 2.78 3.77 -15.67
CA ARG A 291 3.37 4.26 -14.42
C ARG A 291 2.32 4.27 -13.32
N PHE A 292 2.80 4.09 -12.09
CA PHE A 292 1.96 3.99 -10.91
C PHE A 292 2.26 5.12 -9.93
N ILE A 293 1.21 5.71 -9.39
CA ILE A 293 1.29 6.59 -8.21
C ILE A 293 0.53 5.89 -7.09
N ASP A 294 1.28 5.38 -6.11
CA ASP A 294 0.72 4.73 -4.93
C ASP A 294 0.24 5.80 -3.94
N LEU A 295 -1.02 5.72 -3.54
CA LEU A 295 -1.65 6.62 -2.60
C LEU A 295 -2.08 5.85 -1.34
N PRO A 296 -2.16 6.50 -0.19
CA PRO A 296 -2.58 5.86 1.06
C PRO A 296 -3.99 5.29 0.96
N CYS A 297 -4.82 5.92 0.14
CA CYS A 297 -6.16 5.47 -0.22
C CYS A 297 -6.55 6.01 -1.60
N ALA A 298 -7.33 5.27 -2.37
CA ALA A 298 -7.91 5.78 -3.61
C ALA A 298 -8.77 7.05 -3.38
N GLY A 299 -9.37 7.19 -2.19
CA GLY A 299 -10.09 8.40 -1.79
C GLY A 299 -9.24 9.68 -1.76
N ARG A 300 -7.88 9.58 -1.82
CA ARG A 300 -6.98 10.73 -1.95
C ARG A 300 -6.86 11.22 -3.40
N VAL A 301 -7.30 10.44 -4.40
CA VAL A 301 -7.26 10.87 -5.80
C VAL A 301 -8.12 12.12 -5.97
N ASP A 302 -7.50 13.21 -6.35
CA ASP A 302 -8.18 14.48 -6.65
C ASP A 302 -8.50 14.54 -8.16
N THR A 303 -9.66 15.08 -8.51
CA THR A 303 -10.04 15.27 -9.92
C THR A 303 -9.02 16.13 -10.68
N SER A 304 -8.39 17.09 -10.02
CA SER A 304 -7.36 17.94 -10.62
C SER A 304 -6.14 17.14 -11.06
N HIS A 305 -5.73 16.11 -10.32
CA HIS A 305 -4.59 15.25 -10.70
C HIS A 305 -4.91 14.42 -11.96
N VAL A 306 -6.16 13.97 -12.11
CA VAL A 306 -6.61 13.28 -13.33
C VAL A 306 -6.60 14.21 -14.54
N LEU A 307 -7.11 15.43 -14.36
CA LEU A 307 -7.11 16.45 -15.42
C LEU A 307 -5.69 16.91 -15.80
N GLU A 308 -4.81 17.06 -14.81
CA GLU A 308 -3.40 17.38 -15.02
C GLU A 308 -2.70 16.29 -15.84
N ALA A 309 -2.93 15.01 -15.54
CA ALA A 309 -2.40 13.90 -16.32
C ALA A 309 -2.85 13.98 -17.79
N PHE A 310 -4.12 14.23 -18.06
CA PHE A 310 -4.60 14.43 -19.43
C PHE A 310 -4.00 15.65 -20.11
N ALA A 311 -3.83 16.76 -19.39
CA ALA A 311 -3.19 17.97 -19.91
C ALA A 311 -1.71 17.74 -20.30
N LEU A 312 -1.03 16.78 -19.64
CA LEU A 312 0.34 16.35 -19.94
C LEU A 312 0.40 15.25 -21.02
N GLY A 313 -0.70 14.97 -21.72
CA GLY A 313 -0.76 14.05 -22.84
C GLY A 313 -0.80 12.56 -22.43
N VAL A 314 -1.27 12.25 -21.22
CA VAL A 314 -1.57 10.86 -20.81
C VAL A 314 -2.75 10.35 -21.64
N GLY A 315 -2.56 9.22 -22.31
CA GLY A 315 -3.58 8.59 -23.17
C GLY A 315 -4.72 7.96 -22.39
N GLY A 316 -4.44 7.47 -21.16
CA GLY A 316 -5.44 6.89 -20.28
C GLY A 316 -5.07 6.97 -18.81
N VAL A 317 -6.07 7.21 -17.96
CA VAL A 317 -5.92 7.25 -16.49
C VAL A 317 -6.77 6.17 -15.86
N MET A 318 -6.19 5.41 -14.95
CA MET A 318 -6.90 4.40 -14.17
C MET A 318 -6.83 4.71 -12.67
N VAL A 319 -7.96 4.65 -11.98
CA VAL A 319 -8.04 4.73 -10.52
C VAL A 319 -8.30 3.33 -9.98
N VAL A 320 -7.37 2.80 -9.19
CA VAL A 320 -7.45 1.43 -8.64
C VAL A 320 -7.67 1.48 -7.14
N ALA A 321 -8.74 0.86 -6.69
CA ALA A 321 -9.18 0.87 -5.30
C ALA A 321 -9.33 -0.55 -4.72
N CYS A 322 -9.43 -0.67 -3.41
CA CYS A 322 -9.91 -1.89 -2.76
C CYS A 322 -11.42 -2.07 -3.03
N PRO A 323 -12.00 -3.28 -2.90
CA PRO A 323 -13.44 -3.44 -2.78
C PRO A 323 -14.00 -2.58 -1.64
N ALA A 324 -15.18 -2.02 -1.82
CA ALA A 324 -15.75 -1.07 -0.86
C ALA A 324 -15.90 -1.69 0.55
N GLU A 325 -16.31 -2.95 0.59
CA GLU A 325 -16.54 -3.73 1.82
C GLU A 325 -15.21 -4.09 2.53
N GLU A 326 -14.10 -4.04 1.81
CA GLU A 326 -12.77 -4.37 2.32
C GLU A 326 -11.86 -3.15 2.46
N CYS A 327 -12.41 -1.96 2.26
CA CYS A 327 -11.62 -0.73 2.29
C CYS A 327 -10.92 -0.55 3.65
N LYS A 328 -9.59 -0.53 3.65
CA LYS A 328 -8.76 -0.36 4.86
C LYS A 328 -8.96 0.97 5.55
N LEU A 329 -9.62 1.90 4.87
CA LEU A 329 -9.88 3.26 5.31
C LEU A 329 -11.38 3.59 5.22
N LYS A 330 -12.24 2.59 5.44
CA LYS A 330 -13.71 2.65 5.48
C LYS A 330 -14.31 3.11 4.14
N GLU A 331 -14.48 4.41 3.94
CA GLU A 331 -15.22 4.99 2.82
C GLU A 331 -14.36 5.37 1.60
N GLY A 332 -13.03 5.25 1.69
CA GLY A 332 -12.14 5.78 0.65
C GLY A 332 -12.32 5.21 -0.74
N SER A 333 -12.64 3.92 -0.84
CA SER A 333 -12.91 3.26 -2.12
C SER A 333 -14.20 3.75 -2.76
N LYS A 334 -15.25 3.88 -1.97
CA LYS A 334 -16.57 4.37 -2.38
C LYS A 334 -16.50 5.83 -2.85
N GLU A 335 -15.80 6.68 -2.08
CA GLU A 335 -15.59 8.08 -2.46
C GLU A 335 -14.77 8.24 -3.75
N ALA A 336 -13.77 7.40 -3.94
CA ALA A 336 -13.00 7.35 -5.19
C ALA A 336 -13.87 6.94 -6.38
N TYR A 337 -14.74 5.94 -6.20
CA TYR A 337 -15.66 5.48 -7.25
C TYR A 337 -16.58 6.60 -7.71
N TRP A 338 -17.32 7.22 -6.80
CA TRP A 338 -18.29 8.26 -7.17
C TRP A 338 -17.63 9.48 -7.80
N ARG A 339 -16.45 9.87 -7.29
CA ARG A 339 -15.69 11.00 -7.85
C ARG A 339 -15.17 10.69 -9.26
N THR A 340 -14.67 9.48 -9.47
CA THR A 340 -14.18 9.04 -10.79
C THR A 340 -15.33 8.93 -11.79
N LEU A 341 -16.47 8.37 -11.37
CA LEU A 341 -17.66 8.27 -12.21
C LEU A 341 -18.19 9.65 -12.63
N GLY A 342 -18.37 10.56 -11.68
CA GLY A 342 -18.82 11.92 -11.96
C GLY A 342 -17.85 12.71 -12.86
N LEU A 343 -16.54 12.47 -12.74
CA LEU A 343 -15.57 13.05 -13.65
C LEU A 343 -15.64 12.40 -15.06
N LYS A 344 -15.80 11.08 -15.12
CA LYS A 344 -15.93 10.34 -16.38
C LYS A 344 -17.12 10.82 -17.22
N GLU A 345 -18.27 11.07 -16.59
CA GLU A 345 -19.45 11.62 -17.26
C GLU A 345 -19.19 13.00 -17.89
N LYS A 346 -18.47 13.86 -17.18
CA LYS A 346 -18.07 15.18 -17.73
C LYS A 346 -17.06 15.04 -18.86
N LEU A 347 -16.11 14.14 -18.75
CA LEU A 347 -15.12 13.86 -19.78
C LEU A 347 -15.71 13.27 -21.06
N HIS A 348 -16.85 12.57 -20.97
CA HIS A 348 -17.58 12.10 -22.16
C HIS A 348 -18.01 13.24 -23.08
N GLN A 349 -18.34 14.41 -22.52
CA GLN A 349 -18.74 15.58 -23.31
C GLN A 349 -17.63 16.12 -24.22
N ILE A 350 -16.39 15.78 -23.92
CA ILE A 350 -15.20 16.20 -24.69
C ILE A 350 -14.43 15.01 -25.29
N GLY A 351 -15.07 13.83 -25.37
CA GLY A 351 -14.49 12.63 -26.00
C GLY A 351 -13.42 11.90 -25.17
N LEU A 352 -13.22 12.26 -23.90
CA LEU A 352 -12.19 11.68 -23.03
C LEU A 352 -12.74 10.67 -22.01
N GLY A 353 -14.07 10.44 -21.98
CA GLY A 353 -14.68 9.57 -20.96
C GLY A 353 -14.14 8.14 -20.94
N GLU A 354 -13.94 7.52 -22.11
CA GLU A 354 -13.41 6.16 -22.22
C GLU A 354 -11.92 6.03 -21.86
N ARG A 355 -11.23 7.15 -21.74
CA ARG A 355 -9.83 7.23 -21.31
C ARG A 355 -9.67 7.27 -19.79
N LEU A 356 -10.76 7.39 -19.02
CA LEU A 356 -10.79 7.30 -17.56
C LEU A 356 -11.45 6.00 -17.12
N ASN A 357 -10.73 5.18 -16.34
CA ASN A 357 -11.23 3.91 -15.82
C ASN A 357 -11.14 3.85 -14.29
N PHE A 358 -12.13 3.26 -13.65
CA PHE A 358 -12.10 2.87 -12.24
C PHE A 358 -12.10 1.35 -12.15
N TYR A 359 -11.20 0.80 -11.35
CA TYR A 359 -11.12 -0.64 -11.13
C TYR A 359 -11.01 -0.98 -9.65
N SER A 360 -11.85 -1.90 -9.18
CA SER A 360 -11.81 -2.39 -7.81
C SER A 360 -11.18 -3.78 -7.77
N THR A 361 -10.15 -3.96 -6.94
CA THR A 361 -9.41 -5.21 -6.86
C THR A 361 -8.80 -5.46 -5.48
N THR A 362 -8.35 -6.67 -5.27
CA THR A 362 -7.72 -7.15 -4.04
C THR A 362 -6.43 -7.91 -4.36
N PRO A 363 -5.41 -7.85 -3.51
CA PRO A 363 -4.17 -8.59 -3.72
C PRO A 363 -4.32 -10.12 -3.60
N ARG A 364 -5.49 -10.62 -3.23
CA ARG A 364 -5.77 -12.08 -3.20
C ARG A 364 -5.62 -12.75 -4.56
N TYR A 365 -5.93 -12.03 -5.62
CA TYR A 365 -5.93 -12.53 -6.99
C TYR A 365 -4.92 -11.75 -7.84
N PRO A 366 -3.64 -12.14 -7.86
CA PRO A 366 -2.56 -11.36 -8.48
C PRO A 366 -2.79 -11.02 -9.94
N GLN A 367 -3.48 -11.90 -10.68
CA GLN A 367 -3.68 -11.75 -12.13
C GLN A 367 -4.83 -10.83 -12.50
N SER A 368 -5.80 -10.58 -11.60
CA SER A 368 -7.02 -9.83 -11.93
C SER A 368 -6.73 -8.40 -12.38
N PHE A 369 -5.84 -7.70 -11.67
CA PHE A 369 -5.43 -6.34 -12.03
C PHE A 369 -4.65 -6.31 -13.35
N THR A 370 -3.73 -7.24 -13.57
CA THR A 370 -2.94 -7.32 -14.80
C THR A 370 -3.82 -7.57 -16.03
N GLN A 371 -4.86 -8.39 -15.89
CA GLN A 371 -5.84 -8.63 -16.96
C GLN A 371 -6.63 -7.36 -17.29
N GLU A 372 -7.14 -6.63 -16.28
CA GLU A 372 -7.86 -5.38 -16.50
C GLU A 372 -6.97 -4.32 -17.13
N LEU A 373 -5.73 -4.18 -16.68
CA LEU A 373 -4.77 -3.23 -17.25
C LEU A 373 -4.53 -3.52 -18.76
N ARG A 374 -4.36 -4.79 -19.13
CA ARG A 374 -4.23 -5.19 -20.53
C ARG A 374 -5.49 -4.88 -21.36
N GLN A 375 -6.67 -5.10 -20.79
CA GLN A 375 -7.95 -4.76 -21.46
C GLN A 375 -8.09 -3.25 -21.64
N PHE A 376 -7.73 -2.47 -20.62
CA PHE A 376 -7.76 -1.02 -20.69
C PHE A 376 -6.78 -0.48 -21.76
N LYS A 377 -5.56 -1.00 -21.80
CA LYS A 377 -4.57 -0.66 -22.82
C LYS A 377 -5.11 -0.92 -24.23
N LYS A 378 -5.69 -2.10 -24.46
CA LYS A 378 -6.28 -2.46 -25.76
C LYS A 378 -7.42 -1.52 -26.17
N ARG A 379 -8.29 -1.10 -25.23
CA ARG A 379 -9.31 -0.10 -25.49
C ARG A 379 -8.71 1.24 -25.95
N LEU A 380 -7.65 1.69 -25.30
CA LEU A 380 -6.97 2.94 -25.65
C LEU A 380 -6.33 2.88 -27.04
N GLU A 381 -5.76 1.75 -27.43
CA GLU A 381 -5.19 1.52 -28.76
C GLU A 381 -6.30 1.64 -29.84
N THR A 382 -7.45 1.00 -29.62
CA THR A 382 -8.62 1.11 -30.53
C THR A 382 -9.12 2.55 -30.65
N ILE A 383 -9.15 3.32 -29.56
CA ILE A 383 -9.56 4.73 -29.60
C ILE A 383 -8.56 5.58 -30.38
N ALA A 384 -7.26 5.27 -30.30
CA ALA A 384 -6.21 6.00 -31.03
C ALA A 384 -6.22 5.71 -32.54
N GLU A 385 -6.65 4.49 -32.96
CA GLU A 385 -6.73 4.10 -34.37
C GLU A 385 -8.01 4.59 -35.07
N GLY A 386 -9.06 4.90 -34.30
CA GLY A 386 -10.39 5.32 -34.82
C GLY A 386 -10.63 6.83 -34.80
N GLY A 387 -9.73 7.65 -34.32
CA GLY A 387 -9.77 9.11 -34.26
C GLY A 387 -8.69 9.74 -35.10
#